data_f97d8e6327a68c63bb02fa1e39aed917
#
_entry.id   f97d8e6327a68c63bb02fa1e39aed917
#
_cell.length_a   1.000
_cell.length_b   1.000
_cell.length_c   1.000
_cell.angle_alpha   90.00
_cell.angle_beta   90.00
_cell.angle_gamma   90.00
#
_symmetry.space_group_name_H-M   'P 1'
#
loop_
_entity.id
_entity.type
_entity.pdbx_description
1 polymer ?
#
loop_
_entity_poly.entity_id
_entity_poly.type
_entity_poly.pdbx_seq_one_letter_code
_entity_poly.pdbx_strand_id
1 'polypeptide(L)'
;MIEKWKGRTIQSRADAAELLLDMIRPLKPYYSKGNAWLHAGDSGVHYGEKSSRMEGFARVLWGLGPLWSQESPALSKELKEEAEEWKQRYLSGIIHGTDPSHEEYWGDLVDYDQKMVEMAALAVAVSLSPKTLWEPLNTEQKKRFFCWMNQINDHGVHPNNWRFFRILVNTMFRMIGCPWSKERMEEDRAVIEGCYEGDGWYHDGNKGQLDYYIPFAI
;
A
#
# COMPACT_ATOMS: atom_id res chain seq x y z
N MET A 1 -11.87 10.03 -20.81
CA MET A 1 -11.77 10.16 -19.34
C MET A 1 -10.99 11.40 -18.93
N ILE A 2 -9.75 11.55 -19.35
CA ILE A 2 -8.91 12.72 -19.03
C ILE A 2 -9.46 14.03 -19.59
N GLU A 3 -10.19 14.01 -20.68
CA GLU A 3 -10.76 15.22 -21.31
C GLU A 3 -11.70 16.02 -20.40
N LYS A 4 -12.50 15.34 -19.56
CA LYS A 4 -13.38 16.05 -18.63
C LYS A 4 -12.59 16.81 -17.54
N TRP A 5 -11.32 16.47 -17.32
CA TRP A 5 -10.43 17.12 -16.35
C TRP A 5 -9.51 18.16 -17.01
N LYS A 6 -9.51 18.26 -18.33
CA LYS A 6 -8.70 19.22 -19.05
C LYS A 6 -9.11 20.66 -18.70
N GLY A 7 -8.19 21.39 -18.07
CA GLY A 7 -8.44 22.76 -17.62
C GLY A 7 -9.25 22.90 -16.31
N ARG A 8 -9.65 21.80 -15.66
CA ARG A 8 -10.24 21.83 -14.31
C ARG A 8 -9.13 21.88 -13.25
N THR A 9 -9.38 22.65 -12.20
CA THR A 9 -8.53 22.68 -11.01
C THR A 9 -9.22 21.88 -9.91
N ILE A 10 -8.45 21.04 -9.21
CA ILE A 10 -8.92 20.35 -7.99
C ILE A 10 -9.00 21.38 -6.88
N GLN A 11 -10.21 21.69 -6.42
CA GLN A 11 -10.47 22.69 -5.39
C GLN A 11 -11.02 22.10 -4.10
N SER A 12 -11.47 20.85 -4.13
CA SER A 12 -12.08 20.19 -3.00
C SER A 12 -11.66 18.71 -2.91
N ARG A 13 -11.88 18.13 -1.72
CA ARG A 13 -11.74 16.68 -1.53
C ARG A 13 -12.68 15.89 -2.46
N ALA A 14 -13.86 16.40 -2.74
CA ALA A 14 -14.79 15.75 -3.66
C ALA A 14 -14.24 15.70 -5.08
N ASP A 15 -13.61 16.78 -5.56
CA ASP A 15 -12.95 16.79 -6.88
C ASP A 15 -11.80 15.78 -6.93
N ALA A 16 -10.99 15.71 -5.87
CA ALA A 16 -9.90 14.73 -5.79
C ALA A 16 -10.41 13.29 -5.79
N ALA A 17 -11.50 13.01 -5.05
CA ALA A 17 -12.12 11.70 -5.01
C ALA A 17 -12.74 11.31 -6.37
N GLU A 18 -13.42 12.23 -7.04
CA GLU A 18 -13.96 12.01 -8.38
C GLU A 18 -12.84 11.73 -9.39
N LEU A 19 -11.76 12.54 -9.36
CA LEU A 19 -10.60 12.31 -10.23
C LEU A 19 -9.96 10.94 -9.99
N LEU A 20 -9.75 10.56 -8.73
CA LEU A 20 -9.22 9.24 -8.38
C LEU A 20 -10.09 8.12 -8.98
N LEU A 21 -11.40 8.16 -8.75
CA LEU A 21 -12.32 7.13 -9.27
C LEU A 21 -12.30 7.08 -10.80
N ASP A 22 -12.24 8.24 -11.47
CA ASP A 22 -12.11 8.29 -12.93
C ASP A 22 -10.79 7.68 -13.43
N MET A 23 -9.70 7.89 -12.71
CA MET A 23 -8.39 7.32 -13.06
C MET A 23 -8.32 5.81 -12.89
N ILE A 24 -8.92 5.29 -11.81
CA ILE A 24 -8.83 3.85 -11.49
C ILE A 24 -9.92 3.01 -12.15
N ARG A 25 -11.04 3.59 -12.57
CA ARG A 25 -12.17 2.88 -13.21
C ARG A 25 -11.76 2.00 -14.40
N PRO A 26 -10.86 2.43 -15.31
CA PRO A 26 -10.37 1.59 -16.40
C PRO A 26 -9.57 0.37 -15.96
N LEU A 27 -9.13 0.31 -14.72
CA LEU A 27 -8.37 -0.82 -14.20
C LEU A 27 -9.26 -2.01 -13.84
N LYS A 28 -10.59 -1.80 -13.65
CA LYS A 28 -11.54 -2.84 -13.24
C LYS A 28 -11.42 -4.15 -14.04
N PRO A 29 -11.29 -4.16 -15.39
CA PRO A 29 -11.18 -5.38 -16.18
C PRO A 29 -9.88 -6.17 -16.00
N TYR A 30 -8.84 -5.54 -15.44
CA TYR A 30 -7.51 -6.12 -15.30
C TYR A 30 -7.27 -6.80 -13.94
N TYR A 31 -8.25 -6.73 -13.04
CA TYR A 31 -8.18 -7.48 -11.78
C TYR A 31 -8.44 -8.97 -12.02
N SER A 32 -7.71 -9.81 -11.30
CA SER A 32 -7.94 -11.24 -11.24
C SER A 32 -9.31 -11.59 -10.66
N LYS A 33 -9.74 -12.84 -10.83
CA LYS A 33 -11.05 -13.31 -10.36
C LYS A 33 -11.24 -13.14 -8.84
N GLY A 34 -10.19 -13.42 -8.05
CA GLY A 34 -10.18 -13.22 -6.60
C GLY A 34 -9.83 -11.78 -6.19
N ASN A 35 -9.54 -10.91 -7.14
CA ASN A 35 -9.15 -9.51 -6.97
C ASN A 35 -7.81 -9.27 -6.25
N ALA A 36 -6.99 -10.30 -6.00
CA ALA A 36 -5.72 -10.13 -5.31
C ALA A 36 -4.59 -9.63 -6.24
N TRP A 37 -4.77 -9.70 -7.53
CA TRP A 37 -3.82 -9.24 -8.54
C TRP A 37 -4.43 -8.25 -9.52
N LEU A 38 -3.63 -7.28 -9.94
CA LEU A 38 -3.94 -6.39 -11.07
C LEU A 38 -2.87 -6.58 -12.15
N HIS A 39 -3.28 -7.04 -13.32
CA HIS A 39 -2.40 -7.25 -14.47
C HIS A 39 -2.76 -6.28 -15.59
N ALA A 40 -2.15 -5.10 -15.58
CA ALA A 40 -2.41 -4.04 -16.58
C ALA A 40 -1.49 -4.12 -17.81
N GLY A 41 -0.76 -5.21 -17.98
CA GLY A 41 0.17 -5.46 -19.10
C GLY A 41 1.58 -5.85 -18.64
N ASP A 42 2.44 -6.15 -19.59
CA ASP A 42 3.84 -6.54 -19.33
C ASP A 42 4.71 -5.29 -19.25
N SER A 43 5.26 -5.02 -18.07
CA SER A 43 6.04 -3.79 -17.79
C SER A 43 7.56 -3.97 -17.93
N GLY A 44 8.05 -5.19 -18.19
CA GLY A 44 9.49 -5.49 -18.27
C GLY A 44 10.22 -5.40 -16.93
N VAL A 45 9.50 -5.53 -15.82
CA VAL A 45 10.10 -5.54 -14.48
C VAL A 45 11.03 -6.74 -14.28
N HIS A 46 12.06 -6.58 -13.45
CA HIS A 46 13.07 -7.62 -13.19
C HIS A 46 12.69 -8.59 -12.07
N TYR A 47 11.65 -8.29 -11.29
CA TYR A 47 11.11 -9.18 -10.24
C TYR A 47 9.94 -10.01 -10.76
N GLY A 48 9.64 -11.10 -10.05
CA GLY A 48 8.68 -12.12 -10.52
C GLY A 48 7.25 -11.58 -10.77
N GLU A 49 6.54 -12.27 -11.64
CA GLU A 49 5.19 -11.90 -12.10
C GLU A 49 4.19 -11.68 -10.94
N LYS A 50 4.24 -12.52 -9.88
CA LYS A 50 3.37 -12.34 -8.70
C LYS A 50 3.60 -10.99 -8.01
N SER A 51 4.86 -10.58 -7.85
CA SER A 51 5.21 -9.28 -7.25
C SER A 51 4.72 -8.13 -8.12
N SER A 52 4.89 -8.22 -9.44
CA SER A 52 4.39 -7.22 -10.40
C SER A 52 2.87 -7.07 -10.35
N ARG A 53 2.14 -8.18 -10.28
CA ARG A 53 0.67 -8.18 -10.18
C ARG A 53 0.19 -7.64 -8.84
N MET A 54 0.90 -7.96 -7.75
CA MET A 54 0.64 -7.40 -6.43
C MET A 54 0.94 -5.89 -6.40
N GLU A 55 2.03 -5.45 -7.04
CA GLU A 55 2.34 -4.03 -7.19
C GLU A 55 1.17 -3.28 -7.83
N GLY A 56 0.66 -3.77 -8.96
CA GLY A 56 -0.52 -3.18 -9.61
C GLY A 56 -1.72 -3.05 -8.65
N PHE A 57 -1.99 -4.09 -7.85
CA PHE A 57 -3.03 -4.06 -6.82
C PHE A 57 -2.74 -3.03 -5.73
N ALA A 58 -1.55 -3.06 -5.14
CA ALA A 58 -1.22 -2.28 -3.95
C ALA A 58 -1.10 -0.77 -4.23
N ARG A 59 -0.54 -0.37 -5.39
CA ARG A 59 -0.31 1.05 -5.71
C ARG A 59 -1.57 1.91 -5.69
N VAL A 60 -2.71 1.36 -6.06
CA VAL A 60 -3.99 2.07 -6.04
C VAL A 60 -4.44 2.42 -4.61
N LEU A 61 -3.96 1.69 -3.60
CA LEU A 61 -4.28 1.94 -2.20
C LEU A 61 -3.78 3.27 -1.67
N TRP A 62 -2.73 3.87 -2.27
CA TRP A 62 -2.28 5.22 -1.94
C TRP A 62 -3.38 6.28 -2.15
N GLY A 63 -4.29 6.03 -3.09
CA GLY A 63 -5.46 6.88 -3.31
C GLY A 63 -6.70 6.40 -2.54
N LEU A 64 -6.97 5.10 -2.56
CA LEU A 64 -8.18 4.52 -1.96
C LEU A 64 -8.17 4.58 -0.42
N GLY A 65 -7.01 4.40 0.24
CA GLY A 65 -6.89 4.54 1.68
C GLY A 65 -7.37 5.92 2.16
N PRO A 66 -6.82 7.03 1.65
CA PRO A 66 -7.33 8.37 1.93
C PRO A 66 -8.79 8.58 1.54
N LEU A 67 -9.26 7.98 0.43
CA LEU A 67 -10.68 8.09 0.03
C LEU A 67 -11.61 7.54 1.12
N TRP A 68 -11.29 6.38 1.69
CA TRP A 68 -12.11 5.72 2.69
C TRP A 68 -11.90 6.22 4.13
N SER A 69 -10.85 7.01 4.38
CA SER A 69 -10.51 7.48 5.74
C SER A 69 -11.56 8.42 6.34
N GLN A 70 -12.33 9.08 5.48
CA GLN A 70 -13.36 10.03 5.89
C GLN A 70 -14.55 9.95 4.93
N GLU A 71 -15.74 10.15 5.47
CA GLU A 71 -16.92 10.33 4.64
C GLU A 71 -16.78 11.59 3.76
N SER A 72 -17.21 11.46 2.52
CA SER A 72 -17.26 12.58 1.58
C SER A 72 -18.73 12.89 1.25
N PRO A 73 -19.41 13.70 2.09
CA PRO A 73 -20.84 13.98 1.91
C PRO A 73 -21.14 14.66 0.56
N ALA A 74 -20.16 15.41 0.02
CA ALA A 74 -20.27 16.09 -1.27
C ALA A 74 -20.17 15.16 -2.50
N LEU A 75 -19.80 13.88 -2.34
CA LEU A 75 -19.82 12.94 -3.46
C LEU A 75 -21.26 12.62 -3.86
N SER A 76 -21.49 12.49 -5.18
CA SER A 76 -22.76 11.99 -5.71
C SER A 76 -23.05 10.58 -5.22
N LYS A 77 -24.31 10.16 -5.33
CA LYS A 77 -24.72 8.79 -4.95
C LYS A 77 -23.94 7.73 -5.75
N GLU A 78 -23.82 7.95 -7.05
CA GLU A 78 -23.10 7.03 -7.96
C GLU A 78 -21.62 6.90 -7.58
N LEU A 79 -20.94 7.98 -7.22
CA LEU A 79 -19.54 7.93 -6.80
C LEU A 79 -19.36 7.26 -5.43
N LYS A 80 -20.34 7.39 -4.54
CA LYS A 80 -20.35 6.65 -3.26
C LYS A 80 -20.55 5.14 -3.48
N GLU A 81 -21.46 4.78 -4.36
CA GLU A 81 -21.68 3.37 -4.74
C GLU A 81 -20.43 2.78 -5.40
N GLU A 82 -19.78 3.52 -6.29
CA GLU A 82 -18.52 3.08 -6.90
C GLU A 82 -17.39 2.94 -5.86
N ALA A 83 -17.27 3.86 -4.92
CA ALA A 83 -16.28 3.77 -3.84
C ALA A 83 -16.51 2.53 -2.95
N GLU A 84 -17.78 2.13 -2.73
CA GLU A 84 -18.12 0.90 -2.00
C GLU A 84 -17.80 -0.37 -2.83
N GLU A 85 -18.01 -0.36 -4.16
CA GLU A 85 -17.56 -1.45 -5.04
C GLU A 85 -16.04 -1.66 -4.95
N TRP A 86 -15.27 -0.57 -4.98
CA TRP A 86 -13.82 -0.62 -4.81
C TRP A 86 -13.43 -1.20 -3.45
N LYS A 87 -14.13 -0.83 -2.38
CA LYS A 87 -13.89 -1.36 -1.04
C LYS A 87 -14.07 -2.88 -1.01
N GLN A 88 -15.19 -3.41 -1.55
CA GLN A 88 -15.46 -4.84 -1.59
C GLN A 88 -14.39 -5.58 -2.41
N ARG A 89 -13.94 -5.01 -3.53
CA ARG A 89 -12.86 -5.55 -4.34
C ARG A 89 -11.55 -5.68 -3.55
N TYR A 90 -11.17 -4.63 -2.81
CA TYR A 90 -9.93 -4.62 -2.03
C TYR A 90 -9.99 -5.52 -0.81
N LEU A 91 -11.12 -5.61 -0.13
CA LEU A 91 -11.32 -6.60 0.94
C LEU A 91 -11.15 -8.03 0.43
N SER A 92 -11.79 -8.36 -0.71
CA SER A 92 -11.63 -9.66 -1.36
C SER A 92 -10.15 -9.92 -1.73
N GLY A 93 -9.49 -8.96 -2.35
CA GLY A 93 -8.09 -9.08 -2.76
C GLY A 93 -7.13 -9.29 -1.57
N ILE A 94 -7.32 -8.57 -0.47
CA ILE A 94 -6.54 -8.75 0.76
C ILE A 94 -6.76 -10.15 1.34
N ILE A 95 -8.01 -10.60 1.43
CA ILE A 95 -8.36 -11.93 1.96
C ILE A 95 -7.67 -13.03 1.15
N HIS A 96 -7.76 -12.97 -0.18
CA HIS A 96 -7.20 -13.99 -1.07
C HIS A 96 -5.67 -13.90 -1.19
N GLY A 97 -5.14 -12.67 -1.28
CA GLY A 97 -3.71 -12.44 -1.38
C GLY A 97 -2.91 -12.87 -0.15
N THR A 98 -3.53 -12.87 1.03
CA THR A 98 -2.89 -13.29 2.29
C THR A 98 -3.25 -14.73 2.70
N ASP A 99 -4.05 -15.45 1.91
CA ASP A 99 -4.42 -16.84 2.18
C ASP A 99 -3.48 -17.80 1.44
N PRO A 100 -2.58 -18.53 2.12
CA PRO A 100 -1.63 -19.44 1.48
C PRO A 100 -2.31 -20.64 0.77
N SER A 101 -3.60 -20.90 1.03
CA SER A 101 -4.37 -21.94 0.35
C SER A 101 -5.08 -21.44 -0.91
N HIS A 102 -5.09 -20.13 -1.17
CA HIS A 102 -5.77 -19.54 -2.32
C HIS A 102 -4.84 -19.47 -3.54
N GLU A 103 -5.39 -19.70 -4.75
CA GLU A 103 -4.61 -19.66 -6.00
C GLU A 103 -3.94 -18.29 -6.25
N GLU A 104 -4.53 -17.22 -5.74
CA GLU A 104 -4.03 -15.85 -5.87
C GLU A 104 -3.18 -15.40 -4.66
N TYR A 105 -2.65 -16.33 -3.88
CA TYR A 105 -1.74 -16.01 -2.78
C TYR A 105 -0.52 -15.24 -3.28
N TRP A 106 -0.21 -14.12 -2.64
CA TRP A 106 0.93 -13.25 -3.00
C TRP A 106 2.29 -13.94 -2.83
N GLY A 107 2.34 -15.07 -2.09
CA GLY A 107 3.55 -15.80 -1.77
C GLY A 107 4.27 -15.23 -0.56
N ASP A 108 5.15 -16.04 0.04
CA ASP A 108 5.98 -15.62 1.15
C ASP A 108 7.06 -14.63 0.70
N LEU A 109 7.55 -13.83 1.65
CA LEU A 109 8.65 -12.91 1.41
C LEU A 109 9.98 -13.65 1.33
N VAL A 110 10.93 -12.99 0.68
CA VAL A 110 12.36 -13.29 0.75
C VAL A 110 13.13 -12.02 1.14
N ASP A 111 14.43 -12.15 1.40
CA ASP A 111 15.26 -10.98 1.68
C ASP A 111 15.26 -10.00 0.49
N TYR A 112 15.10 -8.72 0.80
CA TYR A 112 15.10 -7.63 -0.20
C TYR A 112 13.97 -7.73 -1.25
N ASP A 113 12.85 -8.32 -0.86
CA ASP A 113 11.71 -8.59 -1.74
C ASP A 113 10.98 -7.31 -2.15
N GLN A 114 10.65 -7.18 -3.43
CA GLN A 114 9.82 -6.08 -3.95
C GLN A 114 8.47 -5.97 -3.22
N LYS A 115 7.90 -7.08 -2.76
CA LYS A 115 6.64 -7.07 -1.99
C LYS A 115 6.70 -6.19 -0.73
N MET A 116 7.89 -5.95 -0.16
CA MET A 116 8.04 -5.04 0.99
C MET A 116 7.61 -3.61 0.67
N VAL A 117 7.87 -3.15 -0.55
CA VAL A 117 7.41 -1.84 -1.04
C VAL A 117 5.89 -1.79 -1.06
N GLU A 118 5.26 -2.85 -1.53
CA GLU A 118 3.80 -2.95 -1.65
C GLU A 118 3.10 -3.10 -0.28
N MET A 119 3.78 -3.71 0.68
CA MET A 119 3.32 -3.75 2.08
C MET A 119 3.16 -2.36 2.68
N ALA A 120 3.97 -1.39 2.27
CA ALA A 120 3.83 0.00 2.72
C ALA A 120 2.48 0.60 2.31
N ALA A 121 2.04 0.39 1.07
CA ALA A 121 0.75 0.86 0.59
C ALA A 121 -0.42 0.22 1.37
N LEU A 122 -0.34 -1.10 1.63
CA LEU A 122 -1.30 -1.81 2.48
C LEU A 122 -1.31 -1.25 3.90
N ALA A 123 -0.12 -1.06 4.49
CA ALA A 123 0.01 -0.54 5.86
C ALA A 123 -0.58 0.85 6.01
N VAL A 124 -0.29 1.76 5.08
CA VAL A 124 -0.85 3.12 5.08
C VAL A 124 -2.37 3.09 4.90
N ALA A 125 -2.88 2.32 3.94
CA ALA A 125 -4.32 2.23 3.69
C ALA A 125 -5.08 1.68 4.90
N VAL A 126 -4.57 0.61 5.55
CA VAL A 126 -5.17 0.05 6.78
C VAL A 126 -5.09 1.04 7.93
N SER A 127 -3.96 1.75 8.09
CA SER A 127 -3.80 2.76 9.14
C SER A 127 -4.79 3.92 9.01
N LEU A 128 -5.02 4.38 7.78
CA LEU A 128 -5.96 5.48 7.50
C LEU A 128 -7.42 5.03 7.55
N SER A 129 -7.71 3.78 7.21
CA SER A 129 -9.07 3.27 7.03
C SER A 129 -9.27 1.89 7.70
N PRO A 130 -9.01 1.75 9.02
CA PRO A 130 -9.13 0.47 9.70
C PRO A 130 -10.57 -0.06 9.67
N LYS A 131 -11.57 0.81 9.76
CA LYS A 131 -12.99 0.44 9.66
C LYS A 131 -13.36 -0.16 8.30
N THR A 132 -12.59 0.15 7.27
CA THR A 132 -12.83 -0.32 5.90
C THR A 132 -12.05 -1.60 5.60
N LEU A 133 -10.79 -1.69 6.01
CA LEU A 133 -9.88 -2.74 5.55
C LEU A 133 -9.49 -3.76 6.63
N TRP A 134 -9.65 -3.43 7.93
CA TRP A 134 -9.27 -4.31 9.03
C TRP A 134 -10.46 -4.83 9.82
N GLU A 135 -11.35 -3.96 10.27
CA GLU A 135 -12.48 -4.36 11.13
C GLU A 135 -13.43 -5.39 10.48
N PRO A 136 -13.72 -5.31 9.16
CA PRO A 136 -14.59 -6.29 8.49
C PRO A 136 -14.01 -7.70 8.38
N LEU A 137 -12.68 -7.86 8.53
CA LEU A 137 -12.05 -9.17 8.47
C LEU A 137 -12.44 -10.02 9.69
N ASN A 138 -12.76 -11.30 9.47
CA ASN A 138 -12.97 -12.24 10.57
C ASN A 138 -11.63 -12.61 11.24
N THR A 139 -11.69 -13.35 12.36
CA THR A 139 -10.51 -13.69 13.17
C THR A 139 -9.43 -14.42 12.37
N GLU A 140 -9.81 -15.37 11.52
CA GLU A 140 -8.85 -16.13 10.72
C GLU A 140 -8.21 -15.25 9.62
N GLN A 141 -9.01 -14.42 8.94
CA GLN A 141 -8.52 -13.47 7.95
C GLN A 141 -7.57 -12.43 8.57
N LYS A 142 -7.90 -11.91 9.76
CA LYS A 142 -7.01 -11.03 10.52
C LYS A 142 -5.68 -11.70 10.85
N LYS A 143 -5.72 -12.96 11.28
CA LYS A 143 -4.52 -13.76 11.55
C LYS A 143 -3.66 -13.94 10.31
N ARG A 144 -4.28 -14.31 9.15
CA ARG A 144 -3.56 -14.49 7.88
C ARG A 144 -2.93 -13.19 7.40
N PHE A 145 -3.69 -12.10 7.40
CA PHE A 145 -3.16 -10.77 7.07
C PHE A 145 -1.99 -10.39 7.97
N PHE A 146 -2.14 -10.54 9.29
CA PHE A 146 -1.07 -10.26 10.24
C PHE A 146 0.16 -11.13 9.96
N CYS A 147 0.00 -12.45 9.85
CA CYS A 147 1.12 -13.36 9.61
C CYS A 147 1.86 -13.02 8.32
N TRP A 148 1.13 -12.69 7.25
CA TRP A 148 1.73 -12.32 5.97
C TRP A 148 2.49 -10.99 6.07
N MET A 149 1.88 -9.95 6.63
CA MET A 149 2.52 -8.64 6.81
C MET A 149 3.71 -8.69 7.78
N ASN A 150 3.66 -9.57 8.79
CA ASN A 150 4.74 -9.67 9.78
C ASN A 150 6.03 -10.28 9.21
N GLN A 151 5.98 -10.99 8.08
CA GLN A 151 7.18 -11.55 7.44
C GLN A 151 8.25 -10.47 7.15
N ILE A 152 7.88 -9.21 6.97
CA ILE A 152 8.85 -8.11 6.79
C ILE A 152 9.81 -7.96 7.97
N ASN A 153 9.42 -8.40 9.18
CA ASN A 153 10.26 -8.36 10.37
C ASN A 153 11.31 -9.47 10.41
N ASP A 154 11.12 -10.53 9.62
CA ASP A 154 11.98 -11.72 9.61
C ASP A 154 13.00 -11.70 8.46
N HIS A 155 12.86 -10.75 7.51
CA HIS A 155 13.68 -10.65 6.31
C HIS A 155 14.58 -9.42 6.26
N GLY A 156 15.67 -9.52 5.49
CA GLY A 156 16.57 -8.41 5.19
C GLY A 156 15.89 -7.31 4.38
N VAL A 157 16.08 -6.06 4.81
CA VAL A 157 15.56 -4.85 4.15
C VAL A 157 16.74 -3.98 3.77
N HIS A 158 16.74 -3.41 2.55
CA HIS A 158 17.83 -2.52 2.10
C HIS A 158 18.08 -1.39 3.09
N PRO A 159 19.37 -1.03 3.37
CA PRO A 159 19.72 0.00 4.34
C PRO A 159 19.60 1.41 3.76
N ASN A 160 18.46 1.74 3.19
CA ASN A 160 18.12 3.02 2.56
C ASN A 160 16.64 3.37 2.87
N ASN A 161 15.95 4.09 1.99
CA ASN A 161 14.54 4.45 2.12
C ASN A 161 13.62 3.23 2.34
N TRP A 162 14.01 2.02 1.95
CA TRP A 162 13.20 0.81 2.19
C TRP A 162 12.96 0.53 3.68
N ARG A 163 13.79 1.05 4.57
CA ARG A 163 13.57 0.95 6.02
C ARG A 163 12.24 1.56 6.46
N PHE A 164 11.74 2.57 5.74
CA PHE A 164 10.42 3.13 6.00
C PHE A 164 9.29 2.12 5.79
N PHE A 165 9.41 1.20 4.85
CA PHE A 165 8.36 0.20 4.60
C PHE A 165 8.10 -0.66 5.83
N ARG A 166 9.16 -1.13 6.50
CA ARG A 166 9.04 -1.89 7.75
C ARG A 166 8.56 -1.03 8.91
N ILE A 167 8.99 0.22 9.00
CA ILE A 167 8.49 1.19 9.98
C ILE A 167 6.98 1.38 9.79
N LEU A 168 6.50 1.56 8.56
CA LEU A 168 5.07 1.74 8.27
C LEU A 168 4.25 0.51 8.65
N VAL A 169 4.73 -0.71 8.35
CA VAL A 169 4.05 -1.94 8.73
C VAL A 169 3.94 -2.08 10.25
N ASN A 170 5.04 -1.86 10.99
CA ASN A 170 5.01 -1.93 12.45
C ASN A 170 4.17 -0.81 13.07
N THR A 171 4.14 0.38 12.47
CA THR A 171 3.25 1.48 12.87
C THR A 171 1.79 1.09 12.70
N MET A 172 1.43 0.51 11.56
CA MET A 172 0.08 -0.02 11.32
C MET A 172 -0.29 -1.05 12.38
N PHE A 173 0.57 -2.05 12.64
CA PHE A 173 0.31 -3.06 13.68
C PHE A 173 0.00 -2.43 15.04
N ARG A 174 0.80 -1.44 15.44
CA ARG A 174 0.56 -0.71 16.68
C ARG A 174 -0.80 -0.01 16.69
N MET A 175 -1.19 0.60 15.57
CA MET A 175 -2.47 1.34 15.45
C MET A 175 -3.68 0.41 15.51
N ILE A 176 -3.59 -0.79 14.92
CA ILE A 176 -4.70 -1.77 14.94
C ILE A 176 -4.65 -2.75 16.12
N GLY A 177 -3.74 -2.53 17.08
CA GLY A 177 -3.64 -3.34 18.31
C GLY A 177 -3.03 -4.73 18.12
N CYS A 178 -2.24 -4.94 17.06
CA CYS A 178 -1.49 -6.15 16.82
C CYS A 178 -0.09 -6.10 17.46
N PRO A 179 0.55 -7.25 17.73
CA PRO A 179 1.97 -7.31 18.08
C PRO A 179 2.82 -6.62 17.01
N TRP A 180 3.88 -5.91 17.43
CA TRP A 180 4.79 -5.21 16.53
C TRP A 180 6.22 -5.28 17.05
N SER A 181 7.20 -5.17 16.17
CA SER A 181 8.61 -5.25 16.55
C SER A 181 9.18 -3.86 16.86
N LYS A 182 9.29 -3.55 18.16
CA LYS A 182 9.96 -2.33 18.62
C LYS A 182 11.44 -2.32 18.20
N GLU A 183 12.10 -3.46 18.34
CA GLU A 183 13.52 -3.63 18.00
C GLU A 183 13.77 -3.28 16.52
N ARG A 184 12.99 -3.85 15.60
CA ARG A 184 13.12 -3.56 14.16
C ARG A 184 12.84 -2.10 13.83
N MET A 185 11.86 -1.48 14.50
CA MET A 185 11.60 -0.05 14.31
C MET A 185 12.77 0.83 14.78
N GLU A 186 13.40 0.50 15.89
CA GLU A 186 14.55 1.24 16.41
C GLU A 186 15.79 1.06 15.52
N GLU A 187 16.05 -0.16 15.03
CA GLU A 187 17.09 -0.44 14.04
C GLU A 187 16.89 0.38 12.76
N ASP A 188 15.68 0.35 12.20
CA ASP A 188 15.36 1.04 10.95
C ASP A 188 15.47 2.55 11.09
N ARG A 189 14.96 3.09 12.21
CA ARG A 189 15.09 4.52 12.53
C ARG A 189 16.56 4.93 12.62
N ALA A 190 17.39 4.14 13.29
CA ALA A 190 18.82 4.44 13.41
C ALA A 190 19.52 4.46 12.03
N VAL A 191 19.14 3.56 11.12
CA VAL A 191 19.66 3.57 9.72
C VAL A 191 19.27 4.86 9.01
N ILE A 192 17.98 5.25 9.07
CA ILE A 192 17.49 6.48 8.41
C ILE A 192 18.12 7.74 9.04
N GLU A 193 18.20 7.81 10.37
CA GLU A 193 18.87 8.93 11.06
C GLU A 193 20.35 9.03 10.67
N GLY A 194 21.02 7.89 10.46
CA GLY A 194 22.40 7.83 9.97
C GLY A 194 22.60 8.30 8.53
N CYS A 195 21.53 8.40 7.74
CA CYS A 195 21.56 8.94 6.38
C CYS A 195 21.29 10.46 6.33
N TYR A 196 20.97 11.09 7.45
CA TYR A 196 20.63 12.52 7.51
C TYR A 196 21.89 13.40 7.46
N GLU A 197 21.93 14.35 6.52
CA GLU A 197 23.06 15.25 6.28
C GLU A 197 22.82 16.71 6.72
N GLY A 198 21.63 17.01 7.25
CA GLY A 198 21.24 18.35 7.62
C GLY A 198 20.32 19.03 6.60
N ASP A 199 19.67 20.11 7.01
CA ASP A 199 18.77 20.92 6.16
C ASP A 199 17.68 20.13 5.40
N GLY A 200 17.25 18.99 5.97
CA GLY A 200 16.26 18.10 5.34
C GLY A 200 16.81 17.16 4.26
N TRP A 201 18.13 17.10 4.07
CA TRP A 201 18.76 16.22 3.09
C TRP A 201 19.21 14.90 3.69
N TYR A 202 19.11 13.87 2.88
CA TYR A 202 19.58 12.52 3.18
C TYR A 202 20.42 11.99 2.02
N HIS A 203 21.33 11.07 2.27
CA HIS A 203 21.92 10.25 1.22
C HIS A 203 21.21 8.90 1.13
N ASP A 204 21.17 8.30 -0.06
CA ASP A 204 20.55 7.01 -0.30
C ASP A 204 21.45 5.86 0.17
N GLY A 205 21.24 5.43 1.43
CA GLY A 205 22.09 4.45 2.12
C GLY A 205 23.47 5.01 2.47
N ASN A 206 24.30 4.20 3.13
CA ASN A 206 25.53 4.62 3.81
C ASN A 206 26.64 5.25 2.92
N LYS A 207 26.51 5.21 1.61
CA LYS A 207 27.52 5.76 0.66
C LYS A 207 26.88 6.36 -0.58
N GLY A 208 25.58 6.59 -0.53
CA GLY A 208 24.83 7.11 -1.65
C GLY A 208 25.09 8.59 -1.90
N GLN A 209 24.66 9.08 -3.04
CA GLN A 209 24.59 10.52 -3.31
C GLN A 209 23.50 11.16 -2.46
N LEU A 210 23.60 12.46 -2.22
CA LEU A 210 22.49 13.23 -1.70
C LEU A 210 21.30 13.04 -2.62
N ASP A 211 20.19 12.60 -2.06
CA ASP A 211 19.00 12.27 -2.80
C ASP A 211 17.78 12.90 -2.15
N TYR A 212 16.93 13.49 -2.98
CA TYR A 212 15.58 13.91 -2.57
C TYR A 212 14.61 12.73 -2.48
N TYR A 213 14.96 11.56 -3.03
CA TYR A 213 14.09 10.40 -3.07
C TYR A 213 13.73 9.87 -1.68
N ILE A 214 14.70 9.84 -0.74
CA ILE A 214 14.43 9.44 0.65
C ILE A 214 13.38 10.36 1.30
N PRO A 215 13.50 11.70 1.28
CA PRO A 215 12.47 12.59 1.85
C PRO A 215 11.12 12.50 1.14
N PHE A 216 11.09 12.10 -0.14
CA PHE A 216 9.85 11.99 -0.91
C PHE A 216 9.22 10.59 -0.93
N ALA A 217 9.93 9.56 -0.47
CA ALA A 217 9.44 8.19 -0.44
C ALA A 217 8.56 7.88 0.78
N ILE A 218 8.19 8.95 1.52
CA ILE A 218 7.36 8.85 2.72
C ILE A 218 6.01 9.53 2.48
#